data_afe42fa70d38f244abc27f1ea02b89e5
#
_entry.id   afe42fa70d38f244abc27f1ea02b89e5
#
_cell.length_a   1.000
_cell.length_b   1.000
_cell.length_c   1.000
_cell.angle_alpha   90.00
_cell.angle_beta   90.00
_cell.angle_gamma   90.00
#
_symmetry.space_group_name_H-M   'P 1'
#
loop_
_entity.id
_entity.type
_entity.pdbx_description
1 polymer ?
#
loop_
_entity_poly.entity_id
_entity_poly.type
_entity_poly.pdbx_seq_one_letter_code
_entity_poly.pdbx_strand_id
1 'polypeptide(L)'
;MQNLRHIIFGLFILISSNSFSQTIFATPNVESKLYLGKGKNQPLIVGLGGSEGGNAWASDYWKKTRDQFIEKGYAFLAIGYFGAKGTSDTLNKISINQVHDAIMVATKNKGINKNKIAIIGGSRGGDLALLIGSYFRDIKCVVAIVPSHVAFPGHTNHFTTSAWTFNKKELPYVPVNEEAIPFLMKHDLRGTYTAMLKDSIAEEKALIKVEKINGPILLLSATKDDHIPSVEMCDKMIARLKTNKFKNVNKHIVINGGHGEPLKHFDLIFKFLEENFAKK
;
A
#
# COMPACT_ATOMS: atom_id res chain seq x y z
N MET A 1 49.20 -31.26 48.10
CA MET A 1 48.15 -30.21 47.90
C MET A 1 48.19 -29.75 46.46
N GLN A 2 47.35 -30.34 45.61
CA GLN A 2 47.28 -30.02 44.19
C GLN A 2 46.15 -29.00 43.98
N ASN A 3 46.53 -27.83 43.45
CA ASN A 3 45.59 -26.77 43.08
C ASN A 3 44.98 -27.03 41.72
N LEU A 4 43.70 -27.39 41.63
CA LEU A 4 42.93 -27.58 40.44
C LEU A 4 42.40 -26.20 39.96
N ARG A 5 43.00 -25.63 38.92
CA ARG A 5 42.51 -24.39 38.26
C ARG A 5 41.40 -24.76 37.32
N HIS A 6 40.16 -24.37 37.62
CA HIS A 6 39.03 -24.44 36.71
C HIS A 6 39.11 -23.28 35.70
N ILE A 7 39.34 -23.62 34.45
CA ILE A 7 39.23 -22.68 33.31
C ILE A 7 37.77 -22.70 32.88
N ILE A 8 37.08 -21.62 33.14
CA ILE A 8 35.70 -21.38 32.63
C ILE A 8 35.85 -20.84 31.20
N PHE A 9 35.50 -21.66 30.25
CA PHE A 9 35.36 -21.24 28.84
C PHE A 9 34.01 -20.53 28.69
N GLY A 10 34.04 -19.20 28.71
CA GLY A 10 32.86 -18.38 28.38
C GLY A 10 32.53 -18.47 26.88
N LEU A 11 31.45 -19.14 26.55
CA LEU A 11 30.91 -19.15 25.20
C LEU A 11 30.28 -17.79 24.85
N PHE A 12 31.01 -16.91 24.18
CA PHE A 12 30.47 -15.65 23.65
C PHE A 12 29.61 -15.99 22.45
N ILE A 13 28.28 -16.03 22.62
CA ILE A 13 27.34 -16.05 21.49
C ILE A 13 27.33 -14.65 20.90
N LEU A 14 28.03 -14.47 19.78
CA LEU A 14 27.92 -13.29 18.93
C LEU A 14 26.51 -13.26 18.29
N ILE A 15 25.59 -12.54 18.92
CA ILE A 15 24.32 -12.19 18.29
C ILE A 15 24.65 -11.16 17.20
N SER A 16 24.81 -11.62 15.97
CA SER A 16 24.89 -10.74 14.80
C SER A 16 23.54 -10.08 14.60
N SER A 17 23.35 -8.85 15.08
CA SER A 17 22.22 -8.01 14.71
C SER A 17 22.36 -7.71 13.21
N ASN A 18 21.44 -8.26 12.39
CA ASN A 18 21.34 -7.90 10.97
C ASN A 18 20.87 -6.44 10.88
N SER A 19 21.79 -5.50 10.84
CA SER A 19 21.50 -4.10 10.52
C SER A 19 21.34 -3.97 9.02
N PHE A 20 20.11 -3.78 8.53
CA PHE A 20 19.85 -3.40 7.16
C PHE A 20 20.25 -1.95 6.93
N SER A 21 20.84 -1.66 5.77
CA SER A 21 21.17 -0.28 5.39
C SER A 21 19.89 0.52 5.18
N GLN A 22 19.79 1.66 5.83
CA GLN A 22 18.65 2.59 5.72
C GLN A 22 19.10 3.90 5.04
N THR A 23 18.36 4.36 4.06
CA THR A 23 18.56 5.64 3.37
C THR A 23 17.27 6.44 3.36
N ILE A 24 17.35 7.72 3.73
CA ILE A 24 16.23 8.67 3.68
C ILE A 24 16.43 9.55 2.44
N PHE A 25 15.37 9.72 1.64
CA PHE A 25 15.39 10.61 0.48
C PHE A 25 14.52 11.84 0.75
N ALA A 26 15.03 13.01 0.38
CA ALA A 26 14.27 14.25 0.39
C ALA A 26 13.51 14.37 -0.94
N THR A 27 12.21 14.15 -0.92
CA THR A 27 11.30 14.41 -2.04
C THR A 27 10.20 15.34 -1.57
N PRO A 28 9.78 16.34 -2.37
CA PRO A 28 8.75 17.28 -1.94
C PRO A 28 7.46 16.58 -1.56
N ASN A 29 6.93 16.92 -0.38
CA ASN A 29 5.65 16.41 0.17
C ASN A 29 5.57 14.88 0.34
N VAL A 30 6.71 14.18 0.35
CA VAL A 30 6.76 12.74 0.58
C VAL A 30 7.93 12.40 1.50
N GLU A 31 7.67 11.73 2.60
CA GLU A 31 8.70 11.11 3.42
C GLU A 31 8.96 9.69 2.92
N SER A 32 10.19 9.36 2.59
CA SER A 32 10.55 8.02 2.14
C SER A 32 11.77 7.47 2.87
N LYS A 33 11.68 6.19 3.27
CA LYS A 33 12.79 5.44 3.90
C LYS A 33 13.02 4.15 3.14
N LEU A 34 14.20 4.02 2.56
CA LEU A 34 14.62 2.84 1.81
C LEU A 34 15.41 1.89 2.72
N TYR A 35 15.03 0.64 2.72
CA TYR A 35 15.70 -0.46 3.41
C TYR A 35 16.24 -1.45 2.39
N LEU A 36 17.53 -1.77 2.47
CA LEU A 36 18.21 -2.68 1.56
C LEU A 36 18.72 -3.91 2.30
N GLY A 37 18.56 -5.07 1.69
CA GLY A 37 19.26 -6.29 2.08
C GLY A 37 20.69 -6.33 1.52
N LYS A 38 21.37 -7.46 1.71
CA LYS A 38 22.73 -7.68 1.23
C LYS A 38 22.83 -7.99 -0.28
N GLY A 39 21.68 -8.21 -0.95
CA GLY A 39 21.62 -8.55 -2.38
C GLY A 39 21.93 -7.38 -3.31
N LYS A 40 22.29 -7.70 -4.55
CA LYS A 40 22.36 -6.73 -5.66
C LYS A 40 21.14 -6.89 -6.54
N ASN A 41 20.76 -5.80 -7.26
CA ASN A 41 19.64 -5.84 -8.22
C ASN A 41 18.31 -6.33 -7.60
N GLN A 42 18.01 -5.85 -6.37
CA GLN A 42 16.84 -6.27 -5.60
C GLN A 42 15.56 -5.72 -6.22
N PRO A 43 14.50 -6.54 -6.43
CA PRO A 43 13.19 -6.02 -6.73
C PRO A 43 12.71 -5.11 -5.60
N LEU A 44 12.03 -4.01 -5.94
CA LEU A 44 11.57 -3.03 -4.99
C LEU A 44 10.11 -3.28 -4.58
N ILE A 45 9.87 -3.37 -3.29
CA ILE A 45 8.53 -3.31 -2.69
C ILE A 45 8.33 -1.91 -2.13
N VAL A 46 7.25 -1.25 -2.52
CA VAL A 46 6.84 0.05 -1.98
C VAL A 46 5.67 -0.18 -1.03
N GLY A 47 5.79 0.24 0.22
CA GLY A 47 4.75 0.14 1.23
C GLY A 47 4.04 1.48 1.46
N LEU A 48 2.70 1.50 1.34
CA LEU A 48 1.82 2.66 1.55
C LEU A 48 0.90 2.38 2.74
N GLY A 49 0.90 3.26 3.75
CA GLY A 49 -0.01 3.22 4.89
C GLY A 49 -1.44 3.64 4.50
N GLY A 50 -2.40 3.41 5.38
CA GLY A 50 -3.81 3.78 5.22
C GLY A 50 -4.15 5.17 5.76
N SER A 51 -5.34 5.30 6.34
CA SER A 51 -5.88 6.57 6.88
C SER A 51 -5.21 7.03 8.18
N GLU A 52 -4.36 6.21 8.78
CA GLU A 52 -3.61 6.55 9.99
C GLU A 52 -2.59 7.66 9.77
N GLY A 53 -2.17 7.87 8.53
CA GLY A 53 -1.13 8.85 8.20
C GLY A 53 0.26 8.47 8.71
N GLY A 54 1.20 9.43 8.62
CA GLY A 54 2.59 9.18 8.94
C GLY A 54 3.28 8.26 7.93
N ASN A 55 4.44 7.73 8.31
CA ASN A 55 5.10 6.68 7.54
C ASN A 55 4.90 5.33 8.26
N ALA A 56 3.70 4.77 8.14
CA ALA A 56 3.30 3.56 8.87
C ALA A 56 4.30 2.41 8.69
N TRP A 57 4.74 2.15 7.47
CA TRP A 57 5.67 1.08 7.17
C TRP A 57 7.09 1.30 7.72
N ALA A 58 7.44 2.53 8.08
CA ALA A 58 8.71 2.83 8.74
C ALA A 58 8.66 2.63 10.26
N SER A 59 7.46 2.44 10.84
CA SER A 59 7.27 2.24 12.28
C SER A 59 7.80 0.89 12.77
N ASP A 60 7.96 0.76 14.08
CA ASP A 60 8.37 -0.49 14.74
C ASP A 60 7.30 -1.57 14.65
N TYR A 61 6.02 -1.18 14.58
CA TYR A 61 4.90 -2.11 14.37
C TYR A 61 5.09 -2.95 13.10
N TRP A 62 5.50 -2.32 12.00
CA TRP A 62 5.71 -2.99 10.71
C TRP A 62 7.12 -3.53 10.51
N LYS A 63 8.02 -3.34 11.50
CA LYS A 63 9.43 -3.77 11.37
C LYS A 63 9.57 -5.24 11.02
N LYS A 64 8.88 -6.13 11.73
CA LYS A 64 8.95 -7.59 11.49
C LYS A 64 8.53 -7.96 10.07
N THR A 65 7.42 -7.43 9.59
CA THR A 65 6.90 -7.70 8.23
C THR A 65 7.83 -7.12 7.17
N ARG A 66 8.32 -5.90 7.36
CA ARG A 66 9.29 -5.26 6.47
C ARG A 66 10.59 -6.07 6.38
N ASP A 67 11.10 -6.55 7.51
CA ASP A 67 12.31 -7.36 7.55
C ASP A 67 12.13 -8.69 6.80
N GLN A 68 10.95 -9.32 6.85
CA GLN A 68 10.63 -10.50 6.06
C GLN A 68 10.73 -10.25 4.54
N PHE A 69 10.30 -9.07 4.04
CA PHE A 69 10.51 -8.72 2.64
C PHE A 69 12.00 -8.65 2.30
N ILE A 70 12.80 -8.03 3.17
CA ILE A 70 14.25 -7.87 2.96
C ILE A 70 14.96 -9.23 2.99
N GLU A 71 14.60 -10.11 3.93
CA GLU A 71 15.12 -11.47 4.03
C GLU A 71 14.80 -12.32 2.81
N LYS A 72 13.65 -12.08 2.17
CA LYS A 72 13.25 -12.70 0.90
C LYS A 72 13.93 -12.09 -0.34
N GLY A 73 14.87 -11.15 -0.15
CA GLY A 73 15.67 -10.56 -1.21
C GLY A 73 15.08 -9.33 -1.89
N TYR A 74 14.02 -8.75 -1.35
CA TYR A 74 13.46 -7.48 -1.83
C TYR A 74 14.17 -6.29 -1.16
N ALA A 75 14.27 -5.17 -1.87
CA ALA A 75 14.41 -3.86 -1.25
C ALA A 75 13.03 -3.38 -0.80
N PHE A 76 12.94 -2.62 0.27
CA PHE A 76 11.67 -2.09 0.77
C PHE A 76 11.71 -0.58 0.91
N LEU A 77 10.78 0.14 0.27
CA LEU A 77 10.59 1.58 0.36
C LEU A 77 9.32 1.88 1.15
N ALA A 78 9.48 2.38 2.37
CA ALA A 78 8.38 2.86 3.19
C ALA A 78 8.09 4.33 2.84
N ILE A 79 6.84 4.64 2.48
CA ILE A 79 6.40 5.98 2.08
C ILE A 79 5.32 6.50 3.02
N GLY A 80 5.59 7.71 3.57
CA GLY A 80 4.59 8.58 4.19
C GLY A 80 4.23 9.70 3.21
N TYR A 81 2.95 9.82 2.87
CA TYR A 81 2.45 10.76 1.87
C TYR A 81 1.50 11.81 2.46
N PHE A 82 1.10 11.67 3.72
CA PHE A 82 0.44 12.68 4.56
C PHE A 82 0.68 12.34 6.03
N GLY A 83 0.54 13.34 6.92
CA GLY A 83 0.74 13.17 8.37
C GLY A 83 2.17 12.81 8.79
N ALA A 84 3.13 12.81 7.86
CA ALA A 84 4.55 12.61 8.12
C ALA A 84 5.30 13.95 8.02
N LYS A 85 6.55 13.97 8.49
CA LYS A 85 7.38 15.19 8.43
C LYS A 85 7.57 15.66 6.99
N GLY A 86 7.17 16.89 6.71
CA GLY A 86 7.32 17.51 5.38
C GLY A 86 6.30 17.08 4.35
N THR A 87 5.20 16.43 4.80
CA THR A 87 4.06 16.06 3.94
C THR A 87 2.83 16.91 4.27
N SER A 88 1.72 16.74 3.55
CA SER A 88 0.42 17.30 3.95
C SER A 88 0.01 16.80 5.33
N ASP A 89 -0.61 17.65 6.16
CA ASP A 89 -1.11 17.25 7.48
C ASP A 89 -2.31 16.28 7.37
N THR A 90 -3.06 16.35 6.28
CA THR A 90 -4.27 15.55 6.06
C THR A 90 -4.23 14.83 4.73
N LEU A 91 -4.98 13.73 4.63
CA LEU A 91 -5.22 13.03 3.38
C LEU A 91 -6.12 13.87 2.47
N ASN A 92 -5.55 14.84 1.81
CA ASN A 92 -6.28 15.78 0.95
C ASN A 92 -5.42 16.25 -0.21
N LYS A 93 -5.91 16.09 -1.44
CA LYS A 93 -5.22 16.50 -2.68
C LYS A 93 -3.80 15.96 -2.80
N ILE A 94 -3.56 14.76 -2.30
CA ILE A 94 -2.25 14.12 -2.38
C ILE A 94 -1.89 13.89 -3.84
N SER A 95 -0.69 14.33 -4.22
CA SER A 95 -0.19 14.19 -5.60
C SER A 95 0.35 12.77 -5.84
N ILE A 96 -0.34 11.99 -6.68
CA ILE A 96 0.16 10.67 -7.09
C ILE A 96 1.45 10.77 -7.91
N ASN A 97 1.70 11.92 -8.60
CA ASN A 97 2.96 12.20 -9.26
C ASN A 97 4.12 12.27 -8.24
N GLN A 98 3.95 13.03 -7.15
CA GLN A 98 5.02 13.19 -6.14
C GLN A 98 5.34 11.87 -5.43
N VAL A 99 4.34 11.05 -5.16
CA VAL A 99 4.57 9.70 -4.59
C VAL A 99 5.33 8.83 -5.59
N HIS A 100 4.96 8.86 -6.87
CA HIS A 100 5.68 8.15 -7.93
C HIS A 100 7.12 8.70 -8.10
N ASP A 101 7.32 10.01 -8.06
CA ASP A 101 8.66 10.63 -8.14
C ASP A 101 9.57 10.15 -7.00
N ALA A 102 9.02 10.00 -5.77
CA ALA A 102 9.77 9.44 -4.65
C ALA A 102 10.19 7.97 -4.90
N ILE A 103 9.32 7.17 -5.50
CA ILE A 103 9.66 5.80 -5.93
C ILE A 103 10.81 5.84 -6.94
N MET A 104 10.72 6.71 -7.96
CA MET A 104 11.74 6.83 -9.00
C MET A 104 13.08 7.35 -8.46
N VAL A 105 13.07 8.22 -7.44
CA VAL A 105 14.30 8.63 -6.73
C VAL A 105 14.96 7.43 -6.06
N ALA A 106 14.17 6.59 -5.37
CA ALA A 106 14.70 5.39 -4.71
C ALA A 106 15.32 4.40 -5.72
N THR A 107 14.76 4.27 -6.92
CA THR A 107 15.29 3.36 -7.97
C THR A 107 16.64 3.78 -8.54
N LYS A 108 17.15 5.00 -8.25
CA LYS A 108 18.52 5.43 -8.60
C LYS A 108 19.58 4.72 -7.75
N ASN A 109 19.19 4.07 -6.65
CA ASN A 109 20.11 3.27 -5.85
C ASN A 109 20.54 2.02 -6.64
N LYS A 110 21.88 1.82 -6.76
CA LYS A 110 22.49 0.72 -7.52
C LYS A 110 22.12 -0.69 -7.01
N GLY A 111 21.64 -0.81 -5.78
CA GLY A 111 21.16 -2.07 -5.20
C GLY A 111 19.80 -2.51 -5.73
N ILE A 112 19.02 -1.61 -6.37
CA ILE A 112 17.63 -1.82 -6.78
C ILE A 112 17.52 -2.18 -8.26
N ASN A 113 16.62 -3.13 -8.55
CA ASN A 113 16.15 -3.40 -9.91
C ASN A 113 15.02 -2.44 -10.28
N LYS A 114 15.36 -1.38 -11.01
CA LYS A 114 14.41 -0.35 -11.46
C LYS A 114 13.29 -0.88 -12.37
N ASN A 115 13.44 -2.05 -12.93
CA ASN A 115 12.43 -2.69 -13.81
C ASN A 115 11.49 -3.63 -13.05
N LYS A 116 11.71 -3.84 -11.75
CA LYS A 116 10.90 -4.71 -10.88
C LYS A 116 10.43 -3.93 -9.65
N ILE A 117 9.32 -3.20 -9.80
CA ILE A 117 8.69 -2.38 -8.75
C ILE A 117 7.29 -2.93 -8.47
N ALA A 118 7.03 -3.32 -7.22
CA ALA A 118 5.70 -3.68 -6.73
C ALA A 118 5.26 -2.69 -5.67
N ILE A 119 3.96 -2.39 -5.61
CA ILE A 119 3.37 -1.53 -4.58
C ILE A 119 2.39 -2.34 -3.74
N ILE A 120 2.47 -2.17 -2.43
CA ILE A 120 1.54 -2.75 -1.45
C ILE A 120 0.93 -1.63 -0.64
N GLY A 121 -0.40 -1.60 -0.54
CA GLY A 121 -1.10 -0.62 0.29
C GLY A 121 -2.31 -1.22 0.98
N GLY A 122 -2.61 -0.72 2.18
CA GLY A 122 -3.81 -1.07 2.94
C GLY A 122 -4.82 0.09 3.00
N SER A 123 -6.12 -0.21 2.93
CA SER A 123 -7.19 0.80 3.03
C SER A 123 -6.94 1.94 2.02
N ARG A 124 -6.87 3.20 2.45
CA ARG A 124 -6.55 4.36 1.56
C ARG A 124 -5.19 4.21 0.85
N GLY A 125 -4.23 3.50 1.45
CA GLY A 125 -2.98 3.14 0.78
C GLY A 125 -3.17 2.12 -0.32
N GLY A 126 -4.18 1.26 -0.21
CA GLY A 126 -4.62 0.34 -1.28
C GLY A 126 -5.19 1.08 -2.48
N ASP A 127 -6.02 2.12 -2.24
CA ASP A 127 -6.53 3.01 -3.29
C ASP A 127 -5.35 3.68 -4.01
N LEU A 128 -4.39 4.24 -3.24
CA LEU A 128 -3.21 4.89 -3.79
C LEU A 128 -2.33 3.91 -4.59
N ALA A 129 -2.16 2.67 -4.11
CA ALA A 129 -1.40 1.64 -4.82
C ALA A 129 -2.03 1.32 -6.18
N LEU A 130 -3.35 1.16 -6.23
CA LEU A 130 -4.11 0.94 -7.46
C LEU A 130 -4.03 2.15 -8.42
N LEU A 131 -4.15 3.37 -7.88
CA LEU A 131 -4.02 4.61 -8.67
C LEU A 131 -2.62 4.70 -9.28
N ILE A 132 -1.55 4.61 -8.50
CA ILE A 132 -0.18 4.69 -9.01
C ILE A 132 0.05 3.59 -10.05
N GLY A 133 -0.36 2.35 -9.79
CA GLY A 133 -0.24 1.26 -10.75
C GLY A 133 -0.99 1.50 -12.05
N SER A 134 -2.14 2.21 -12.01
CA SER A 134 -2.95 2.51 -13.20
C SER A 134 -2.43 3.68 -14.04
N TYR A 135 -1.70 4.62 -13.42
CA TYR A 135 -1.15 5.80 -14.10
C TYR A 135 0.28 5.59 -14.60
N PHE A 136 1.08 4.76 -13.93
CA PHE A 136 2.52 4.61 -14.20
C PHE A 136 2.88 3.17 -14.60
N ARG A 137 3.37 3.00 -15.82
CA ARG A 137 3.64 1.67 -16.43
C ARG A 137 4.91 0.98 -15.92
N ASP A 138 5.76 1.65 -15.19
CA ASP A 138 6.95 1.11 -14.51
C ASP A 138 6.59 0.29 -13.26
N ILE A 139 5.40 0.46 -12.73
CA ILE A 139 4.85 -0.41 -11.69
C ILE A 139 4.48 -1.77 -12.29
N LYS A 140 5.07 -2.84 -11.76
CA LYS A 140 5.00 -4.20 -12.32
C LYS A 140 4.19 -5.18 -11.49
N CYS A 141 3.69 -4.77 -10.32
CA CYS A 141 2.79 -5.56 -9.49
C CYS A 141 2.08 -4.64 -8.49
N VAL A 142 0.80 -4.91 -8.23
CA VAL A 142 0.02 -4.18 -7.22
C VAL A 142 -0.64 -5.16 -6.27
N VAL A 143 -0.47 -4.93 -4.97
CA VAL A 143 -1.18 -5.61 -3.89
C VAL A 143 -2.01 -4.57 -3.15
N ALA A 144 -3.32 -4.70 -3.17
CA ALA A 144 -4.23 -3.79 -2.48
C ALA A 144 -5.05 -4.55 -1.43
N ILE A 145 -4.93 -4.11 -0.18
CA ILE A 145 -5.55 -4.74 0.99
C ILE A 145 -6.72 -3.87 1.42
N VAL A 146 -7.92 -4.40 1.41
CA VAL A 146 -9.20 -3.72 1.68
C VAL A 146 -9.31 -2.36 0.96
N PRO A 147 -9.05 -2.33 -0.37
CA PRO A 147 -9.11 -1.10 -1.15
C PRO A 147 -10.54 -0.76 -1.55
N SER A 148 -10.74 0.49 -1.98
CA SER A 148 -11.91 0.87 -2.76
C SER A 148 -11.63 0.79 -4.28
N HIS A 149 -12.71 0.64 -5.08
CA HIS A 149 -12.65 0.62 -6.54
C HIS A 149 -12.77 2.02 -7.16
N VAL A 150 -13.04 3.03 -6.34
CA VAL A 150 -13.22 4.44 -6.70
C VAL A 150 -12.37 5.35 -5.82
N ALA A 151 -12.10 6.56 -6.29
CA ALA A 151 -11.59 7.59 -5.43
C ALA A 151 -12.71 8.20 -4.57
N PHE A 152 -12.40 8.50 -3.32
CA PHE A 152 -13.28 9.16 -2.35
C PHE A 152 -12.73 10.53 -1.97
N PRO A 153 -13.50 11.36 -1.25
CA PRO A 153 -13.04 12.65 -0.77
C PRO A 153 -11.82 12.55 0.13
N GLY A 154 -11.08 13.63 0.20
CA GLY A 154 -10.05 13.84 1.21
C GLY A 154 -10.63 13.96 2.61
N HIS A 155 -9.81 13.74 3.62
CA HIS A 155 -10.16 13.86 5.03
C HIS A 155 -10.13 15.34 5.45
N THR A 156 -11.07 16.12 4.94
CA THR A 156 -11.30 17.52 5.30
C THR A 156 -12.61 17.65 6.08
N ASN A 157 -12.78 18.75 6.79
CA ASN A 157 -14.02 19.02 7.51
C ASN A 157 -15.25 19.14 6.58
N HIS A 158 -15.03 19.34 5.27
CA HIS A 158 -16.10 19.59 4.30
C HIS A 158 -16.30 18.43 3.32
N PHE A 159 -15.35 17.50 3.19
CA PHE A 159 -15.37 16.38 2.22
C PHE A 159 -15.67 16.82 0.77
N THR A 160 -15.27 18.05 0.39
CA THR A 160 -15.60 18.67 -0.89
C THR A 160 -14.45 18.66 -1.91
N THR A 161 -13.36 17.97 -1.58
CA THR A 161 -12.17 17.86 -2.43
C THR A 161 -11.76 16.40 -2.54
N SER A 162 -11.12 16.04 -3.67
CA SER A 162 -10.57 14.70 -3.85
C SER A 162 -9.44 14.43 -2.87
N ALA A 163 -9.30 13.18 -2.40
CA ALA A 163 -8.09 12.75 -1.70
C ALA A 163 -6.84 12.83 -2.60
N TRP A 164 -7.01 12.72 -3.92
CA TRP A 164 -5.93 12.50 -4.87
C TRP A 164 -5.89 13.54 -6.00
N THR A 165 -4.67 13.88 -6.43
CA THR A 165 -4.45 14.72 -7.62
C THR A 165 -3.48 14.04 -8.59
N PHE A 166 -3.67 14.31 -9.88
CA PHE A 166 -2.75 13.96 -10.95
C PHE A 166 -2.48 15.18 -11.83
N ASN A 167 -1.21 15.47 -12.09
CA ASN A 167 -0.79 16.67 -12.84
C ASN A 167 -1.46 17.94 -12.31
N LYS A 168 -1.48 18.13 -10.99
CA LYS A 168 -2.06 19.28 -10.27
C LYS A 168 -3.60 19.41 -10.40
N LYS A 169 -4.29 18.43 -11.00
CA LYS A 169 -5.75 18.39 -11.11
C LYS A 169 -6.32 17.36 -10.15
N GLU A 170 -7.40 17.70 -9.47
CA GLU A 170 -8.12 16.73 -8.65
C GLU A 170 -8.64 15.57 -9.50
N LEU A 171 -8.47 14.34 -9.01
CA LEU A 171 -9.12 13.19 -9.62
C LEU A 171 -10.62 13.22 -9.31
N PRO A 172 -11.48 12.80 -10.25
CA PRO A 172 -12.88 12.60 -9.94
C PRO A 172 -13.04 11.68 -8.73
N TYR A 173 -14.00 11.96 -7.88
CA TYR A 173 -14.28 11.20 -6.67
C TYR A 173 -15.79 11.10 -6.45
N VAL A 174 -16.21 10.11 -5.66
CA VAL A 174 -17.61 9.98 -5.25
C VAL A 174 -17.87 10.94 -4.08
N PRO A 175 -18.70 12.00 -4.24
CA PRO A 175 -18.96 12.97 -3.18
C PRO A 175 -19.83 12.38 -2.08
N VAL A 176 -19.81 13.01 -0.91
CA VAL A 176 -20.81 12.74 0.13
C VAL A 176 -22.16 13.27 -0.36
N ASN A 177 -23.15 12.37 -0.47
CA ASN A 177 -24.53 12.71 -0.84
C ASN A 177 -25.42 12.80 0.40
N GLU A 178 -26.66 13.28 0.25
CA GLU A 178 -27.60 13.45 1.36
C GLU A 178 -27.90 12.13 2.08
N GLU A 179 -27.95 11.02 1.36
CA GLU A 179 -28.22 9.70 1.93
C GLU A 179 -27.08 9.21 2.83
N ALA A 180 -25.86 9.67 2.62
CA ALA A 180 -24.70 9.31 3.42
C ALA A 180 -24.64 10.09 4.77
N ILE A 181 -25.27 11.27 4.85
CA ILE A 181 -25.18 12.13 6.04
C ILE A 181 -25.62 11.44 7.34
N PRO A 182 -26.76 10.72 7.41
CA PRO A 182 -27.17 10.05 8.64
C PRO A 182 -26.17 8.98 9.14
N PHE A 183 -25.49 8.30 8.23
CA PHE A 183 -24.46 7.31 8.57
C PHE A 183 -23.17 8.01 9.05
N LEU A 184 -22.77 9.07 8.36
CA LEU A 184 -21.61 9.87 8.73
C LEU A 184 -21.76 10.46 10.14
N MET A 185 -22.94 10.99 10.48
CA MET A 185 -23.25 11.52 11.81
C MET A 185 -23.20 10.47 12.92
N LYS A 186 -23.41 9.20 12.58
CA LYS A 186 -23.32 8.07 13.50
C LYS A 186 -21.95 7.41 13.52
N HIS A 187 -20.98 7.94 12.78
CA HIS A 187 -19.67 7.33 12.56
C HIS A 187 -19.74 5.91 11.95
N ASP A 188 -20.81 5.59 11.26
CA ASP A 188 -20.94 4.35 10.48
C ASP A 188 -20.26 4.54 9.12
N LEU A 189 -18.97 4.21 9.06
CA LEU A 189 -18.18 4.39 7.85
C LEU A 189 -18.68 3.49 6.71
N ARG A 190 -18.97 2.21 6.99
CA ARG A 190 -19.47 1.29 5.96
C ARG A 190 -20.81 1.78 5.39
N GLY A 191 -21.74 2.18 6.26
CA GLY A 191 -23.01 2.77 5.84
C GLY A 191 -22.81 4.03 5.00
N THR A 192 -21.90 4.92 5.41
CA THR A 192 -21.55 6.14 4.69
C THR A 192 -21.08 5.84 3.27
N TYR A 193 -20.06 5.01 3.10
CA TYR A 193 -19.52 4.67 1.77
C TYR A 193 -20.52 3.90 0.92
N THR A 194 -21.34 3.02 1.52
CA THR A 194 -22.42 2.31 0.81
C THR A 194 -23.47 3.28 0.28
N ALA A 195 -23.87 4.29 1.06
CA ALA A 195 -24.82 5.29 0.64
C ALA A 195 -24.25 6.20 -0.46
N MET A 196 -22.98 6.62 -0.34
CA MET A 196 -22.28 7.40 -1.38
C MET A 196 -22.28 6.70 -2.73
N LEU A 197 -22.07 5.37 -2.75
CA LEU A 197 -22.01 4.55 -3.97
C LEU A 197 -23.36 4.34 -4.65
N LYS A 198 -24.48 4.84 -4.11
CA LYS A 198 -25.77 4.86 -4.82
C LYS A 198 -25.80 5.88 -5.96
N ASP A 199 -24.90 6.89 -5.93
CA ASP A 199 -24.68 7.77 -7.08
C ASP A 199 -23.82 7.06 -8.14
N SER A 200 -24.47 6.30 -9.01
CA SER A 200 -23.80 5.52 -10.06
C SER A 200 -23.05 6.40 -11.08
N ILE A 201 -23.49 7.64 -11.27
CA ILE A 201 -22.83 8.58 -12.20
C ILE A 201 -21.51 9.05 -11.60
N ALA A 202 -21.51 9.42 -10.31
CA ALA A 202 -20.29 9.79 -9.61
C ALA A 202 -19.34 8.58 -9.48
N GLU A 203 -19.88 7.38 -9.19
CA GLU A 203 -19.11 6.14 -9.11
C GLU A 203 -18.37 5.89 -10.42
N GLU A 204 -19.03 5.92 -11.59
CA GLU A 204 -18.42 5.67 -12.89
C GLU A 204 -17.30 6.69 -13.21
N LYS A 205 -17.50 7.96 -12.87
CA LYS A 205 -16.49 9.01 -13.06
C LYS A 205 -15.27 8.82 -12.17
N ALA A 206 -15.47 8.31 -10.95
CA ALA A 206 -14.44 8.15 -9.93
C ALA A 206 -13.69 6.81 -9.99
N LEU A 207 -14.03 5.91 -10.91
CA LEU A 207 -13.43 4.58 -11.03
C LEU A 207 -11.91 4.61 -11.15
N ILE A 208 -11.24 3.83 -10.33
CA ILE A 208 -9.82 3.52 -10.52
C ILE A 208 -9.69 2.57 -11.71
N LYS A 209 -8.92 2.97 -12.72
CA LYS A 209 -8.81 2.24 -13.99
C LYS A 209 -7.84 1.06 -13.87
N VAL A 210 -8.19 0.08 -13.03
CA VAL A 210 -7.35 -1.10 -12.69
C VAL A 210 -6.90 -1.90 -13.91
N GLU A 211 -7.67 -1.87 -15.01
CA GLU A 211 -7.33 -2.50 -16.29
C GLU A 211 -6.11 -1.88 -16.98
N LYS A 212 -5.65 -0.70 -16.54
CA LYS A 212 -4.43 -0.05 -17.05
C LYS A 212 -3.17 -0.48 -16.33
N ILE A 213 -3.27 -1.20 -15.22
CA ILE A 213 -2.13 -1.68 -14.44
C ILE A 213 -1.27 -2.61 -15.31
N ASN A 214 0.05 -2.38 -15.28
CA ASN A 214 1.00 -3.13 -16.13
C ASN A 214 1.67 -4.29 -15.37
N GLY A 215 0.88 -5.18 -14.80
CA GLY A 215 1.40 -6.32 -14.05
C GLY A 215 0.31 -7.06 -13.27
N PRO A 216 0.67 -8.12 -12.54
CA PRO A 216 -0.27 -8.86 -11.71
C PRO A 216 -0.87 -8.01 -10.59
N ILE A 217 -2.12 -8.33 -10.23
CA ILE A 217 -2.90 -7.64 -9.21
C ILE A 217 -3.38 -8.65 -8.17
N LEU A 218 -3.12 -8.37 -6.88
CA LEU A 218 -3.72 -9.08 -5.76
C LEU A 218 -4.61 -8.12 -4.98
N LEU A 219 -5.87 -8.52 -4.80
CA LEU A 219 -6.85 -7.83 -3.96
C LEU A 219 -7.15 -8.71 -2.74
N LEU A 220 -7.06 -8.17 -1.55
CA LEU A 220 -7.51 -8.80 -0.31
C LEU A 220 -8.69 -8.00 0.24
N SER A 221 -9.77 -8.66 0.61
CA SER A 221 -10.95 -8.04 1.23
C SER A 221 -11.38 -8.77 2.49
N ALA A 222 -12.27 -8.19 3.28
CA ALA A 222 -12.75 -8.72 4.55
C ALA A 222 -14.27 -8.89 4.57
N THR A 223 -14.76 -10.09 5.01
CA THR A 223 -16.20 -10.39 5.03
C THR A 223 -17.00 -9.53 5.98
N LYS A 224 -16.37 -9.05 7.06
CA LYS A 224 -16.98 -8.24 8.12
C LYS A 224 -16.31 -6.87 8.19
N ASP A 225 -15.94 -6.32 7.03
CA ASP A 225 -15.33 -4.99 6.93
C ASP A 225 -16.35 -3.94 7.39
N ASP A 226 -16.05 -3.27 8.50
CA ASP A 226 -16.88 -2.25 9.13
C ASP A 226 -16.55 -0.82 8.65
N HIS A 227 -15.52 -0.68 7.82
CA HIS A 227 -15.13 0.60 7.24
C HIS A 227 -15.72 0.81 5.86
N ILE A 228 -15.56 -0.18 4.96
CA ILE A 228 -16.03 -0.10 3.58
C ILE A 228 -16.60 -1.46 3.13
N PRO A 229 -17.46 -1.53 2.13
CA PRO A 229 -17.91 -2.79 1.53
C PRO A 229 -16.78 -3.39 0.64
N SER A 230 -15.64 -3.80 1.26
CA SER A 230 -14.42 -4.15 0.53
C SER A 230 -14.57 -5.37 -0.37
N VAL A 231 -15.43 -6.35 -0.02
CA VAL A 231 -15.69 -7.52 -0.87
C VAL A 231 -16.35 -7.08 -2.16
N GLU A 232 -17.45 -6.34 -2.06
CA GLU A 232 -18.24 -5.84 -3.19
C GLU A 232 -17.39 -4.92 -4.10
N MET A 233 -16.56 -4.09 -3.48
CA MET A 233 -15.65 -3.20 -4.22
C MET A 233 -14.57 -3.97 -4.98
N CYS A 234 -13.98 -4.99 -4.38
CA CYS A 234 -13.00 -5.87 -5.04
C CYS A 234 -13.65 -6.68 -6.17
N ASP A 235 -14.88 -7.19 -5.97
CA ASP A 235 -15.62 -7.91 -7.01
C ASP A 235 -15.90 -7.04 -8.23
N LYS A 236 -16.27 -5.75 -8.04
CA LYS A 236 -16.41 -4.77 -9.11
C LYS A 236 -15.10 -4.59 -9.90
N MET A 237 -13.95 -4.56 -9.20
CA MET A 237 -12.63 -4.48 -9.86
C MET A 237 -12.33 -5.74 -10.67
N ILE A 238 -12.60 -6.94 -10.15
CA ILE A 238 -12.42 -8.19 -10.89
C ILE A 238 -13.33 -8.25 -12.12
N ALA A 239 -14.59 -7.87 -11.97
CA ALA A 239 -15.52 -7.78 -13.09
C ALA A 239 -15.02 -6.82 -14.19
N ARG A 240 -14.50 -5.64 -13.78
CA ARG A 240 -13.89 -4.67 -14.70
C ARG A 240 -12.67 -5.23 -15.43
N LEU A 241 -11.76 -5.91 -14.72
CA LEU A 241 -10.60 -6.56 -15.33
C LEU A 241 -11.03 -7.59 -16.37
N LYS A 242 -12.05 -8.41 -16.07
CA LYS A 242 -12.61 -9.40 -16.99
C LYS A 242 -13.21 -8.74 -18.24
N THR A 243 -14.06 -7.72 -18.07
CA THR A 243 -14.69 -6.97 -19.16
C THR A 243 -13.66 -6.34 -20.09
N ASN A 244 -12.58 -5.81 -19.54
CA ASN A 244 -11.50 -5.19 -20.31
C ASN A 244 -10.43 -6.20 -20.80
N LYS A 245 -10.68 -7.50 -20.69
CA LYS A 245 -9.80 -8.57 -21.18
C LYS A 245 -8.36 -8.42 -20.65
N PHE A 246 -8.23 -8.07 -19.35
CA PHE A 246 -6.93 -7.89 -18.69
C PHE A 246 -6.06 -9.14 -18.83
N LYS A 247 -4.80 -8.97 -19.23
CA LYS A 247 -3.92 -10.08 -19.62
C LYS A 247 -3.05 -10.63 -18.50
N ASN A 248 -2.80 -9.81 -17.46
CA ASN A 248 -1.96 -10.25 -16.36
C ASN A 248 -2.78 -11.03 -15.32
N VAL A 249 -2.09 -11.80 -14.49
CA VAL A 249 -2.71 -12.51 -13.36
C VAL A 249 -3.42 -11.51 -12.46
N ASN A 250 -4.66 -11.80 -12.11
CA ASN A 250 -5.41 -11.05 -11.10
C ASN A 250 -6.11 -12.02 -10.16
N LYS A 251 -6.09 -11.70 -8.88
CA LYS A 251 -6.64 -12.56 -7.83
C LYS A 251 -7.32 -11.70 -6.78
N HIS A 252 -8.53 -12.10 -6.38
CA HIS A 252 -9.24 -11.59 -5.22
C HIS A 252 -9.32 -12.70 -4.16
N ILE A 253 -8.88 -12.41 -2.94
CA ILE A 253 -8.96 -13.32 -1.80
C ILE A 253 -9.79 -12.64 -0.72
N VAL A 254 -10.88 -13.31 -0.35
CA VAL A 254 -11.78 -12.85 0.72
C VAL A 254 -11.33 -13.46 2.04
N ILE A 255 -11.06 -12.64 3.03
CA ILE A 255 -10.62 -13.04 4.38
C ILE A 255 -11.81 -12.90 5.34
N ASN A 256 -12.01 -13.92 6.17
CA ASN A 256 -13.07 -13.85 7.18
C ASN A 256 -12.60 -13.00 8.36
N GLY A 257 -13.19 -11.82 8.53
CA GLY A 257 -12.85 -10.89 9.61
C GLY A 257 -13.20 -9.45 9.29
N GLY A 258 -12.83 -8.52 10.16
CA GLY A 258 -13.01 -7.07 10.02
C GLY A 258 -11.96 -6.42 9.13
N HIS A 259 -12.04 -5.08 8.99
CA HIS A 259 -11.19 -4.26 8.11
C HIS A 259 -9.68 -4.55 8.25
N GLY A 260 -9.19 -4.74 9.48
CA GLY A 260 -7.78 -5.00 9.76
C GLY A 260 -7.34 -6.46 9.59
N GLU A 261 -8.26 -7.42 9.41
CA GLU A 261 -7.91 -8.85 9.39
C GLU A 261 -6.98 -9.22 8.22
N PRO A 262 -7.19 -8.73 6.98
CA PRO A 262 -6.32 -9.06 5.86
C PRO A 262 -4.86 -8.63 6.05
N LEU A 263 -4.60 -7.64 6.92
CA LEU A 263 -3.23 -7.20 7.26
C LEU A 263 -2.44 -8.23 8.10
N LYS A 264 -3.05 -9.32 8.52
CA LYS A 264 -2.41 -10.44 9.23
C LYS A 264 -1.97 -11.56 8.29
N HIS A 265 -2.38 -11.52 7.01
CA HIS A 265 -2.20 -12.60 6.04
C HIS A 265 -1.10 -12.31 5.01
N PHE A 266 0.08 -11.86 5.47
CA PHE A 266 1.23 -11.58 4.59
C PHE A 266 1.81 -12.83 3.91
N ASP A 267 1.56 -14.01 4.45
CA ASP A 267 1.88 -15.29 3.81
C ASP A 267 1.27 -15.41 2.40
N LEU A 268 0.02 -14.98 2.23
CA LEU A 268 -0.67 -14.94 0.93
C LEU A 268 -0.02 -13.94 -0.02
N ILE A 269 0.41 -12.79 0.49
CA ILE A 269 1.10 -11.75 -0.28
C ILE A 269 2.48 -12.25 -0.73
N PHE A 270 3.26 -12.82 0.18
CA PHE A 270 4.57 -13.39 -0.15
C PHE A 270 4.46 -14.48 -1.22
N LYS A 271 3.50 -15.40 -1.07
CA LYS A 271 3.23 -16.43 -2.07
C LYS A 271 2.90 -15.83 -3.43
N PHE A 272 2.00 -14.84 -3.48
CA PHE A 272 1.61 -14.19 -4.72
C PHE A 272 2.79 -13.48 -5.40
N LEU A 273 3.60 -12.74 -4.64
CA LEU A 273 4.79 -12.06 -5.16
C LEU A 273 5.83 -13.05 -5.69
N GLU A 274 6.06 -14.14 -4.99
CA GLU A 274 6.99 -15.18 -5.44
C GLU A 274 6.55 -15.82 -6.76
N GLU A 275 5.27 -16.16 -6.88
CA GLU A 275 4.72 -16.82 -8.07
C GLU A 275 4.62 -15.89 -9.29
N ASN A 276 4.32 -14.59 -9.09
CA ASN A 276 3.89 -13.71 -10.16
C ASN A 276 4.79 -12.49 -10.42
N PHE A 277 5.69 -12.14 -9.49
CA PHE A 277 6.52 -10.95 -9.60
C PHE A 277 8.03 -11.24 -9.54
N ALA A 278 8.49 -12.06 -8.61
CA ALA A 278 9.92 -12.30 -8.43
C ALA A 278 10.54 -13.17 -9.54
N LYS A 279 9.83 -14.17 -10.05
CA LYS A 279 10.32 -15.17 -11.01
C LYS A 279 10.31 -14.74 -12.48
N LYS A 280 9.76 -13.55 -12.80
CA LYS A 280 9.64 -13.08 -14.20
C LYS A 280 10.70 -12.06 -14.59
#